data_c86775beb66c63790c8ce6e2be15406d
#
_entry.id   c86775beb66c63790c8ce6e2be15406d
#
_cell.length_a   1.000
_cell.length_b   1.000
_cell.length_c   1.000
_cell.angle_alpha   90.00
_cell.angle_beta   90.00
_cell.angle_gamma   90.00
#
_symmetry.space_group_name_H-M   'P 1'
#
loop_
_entity.id
_entity.type
_entity.pdbx_description
1 polymer ?
#
loop_
_entity_poly.entity_id
_entity_poly.type
_entity_poly.pdbx_seq_one_letter_code
_entity_poly.pdbx_strand_id
1 'polypeptide(L)'
;MIKVLDNVYDLVTLNMEQRFSERVALRFYDKETDEVTAVHYKDYARDIRRAVSYFQSTIPDIKGKKICLLNKNCYEYAVNTFGIILAGGVLVLLNQHKSWDELSYELGLVEPAAILTDGDDYGTKEQLEAAYGSILRPMDGFRAYEPVAEMPRCIGHDDLMILMFTSGTTGRSKGVMLSERNFFSVMRAHVQIGEHMMEYKHDPELVVSQYTVLPMFHLGAFICLFSWAHAGWGLNISGDIRNFYKEIQRMPSQVMAVVPVI
;
A
#
# COMPACT_ATOMS: atom_id res chain seq x y z
N MET A 1 24.48 7.44 9.34
CA MET A 1 23.64 7.68 8.15
C MET A 1 23.11 6.32 7.68
N ILE A 2 21.80 6.14 7.68
CA ILE A 2 21.16 4.93 7.16
C ILE A 2 21.37 4.95 5.64
N LYS A 3 21.94 3.87 5.06
CA LYS A 3 22.02 3.73 3.60
C LYS A 3 20.60 3.80 3.04
N VAL A 4 20.31 4.81 2.28
CA VAL A 4 18.98 4.96 1.66
C VAL A 4 18.85 3.89 0.59
N LEU A 5 17.87 2.99 0.77
CA LEU A 5 17.53 1.99 -0.23
C LEU A 5 16.80 2.68 -1.40
N ASP A 6 16.98 2.15 -2.59
CA ASP A 6 16.46 2.73 -3.83
C ASP A 6 15.58 1.76 -4.64
N ASN A 7 15.24 0.62 -4.05
CA ASN A 7 14.39 -0.37 -4.68
C ASN A 7 13.51 -1.13 -3.66
N VAL A 8 12.40 -1.67 -4.13
CA VAL A 8 11.42 -2.39 -3.30
C VAL A 8 11.96 -3.72 -2.81
N TYR A 9 12.77 -4.41 -3.61
CA TYR A 9 13.34 -5.70 -3.24
C TYR A 9 14.18 -5.58 -1.96
N ASP A 10 15.13 -4.66 -1.92
CA ASP A 10 15.99 -4.46 -0.76
C ASP A 10 15.19 -3.92 0.44
N LEU A 11 14.16 -3.11 0.20
CA LEU A 11 13.28 -2.63 1.27
C LEU A 11 12.62 -3.78 2.02
N VAL A 12 12.14 -4.80 1.32
CA VAL A 12 11.52 -5.97 1.96
C VAL A 12 12.58 -6.91 2.52
N THR A 13 13.57 -7.32 1.71
CA THR A 13 14.50 -8.40 2.08
C THR A 13 15.56 -7.98 3.10
N LEU A 14 16.02 -6.73 3.10
CA LEU A 14 17.02 -6.24 4.04
C LEU A 14 16.38 -5.54 5.25
N ASN A 15 15.43 -4.64 5.02
CA ASN A 15 14.86 -3.89 6.14
C ASN A 15 13.78 -4.67 6.88
N MET A 16 12.74 -5.16 6.17
CA MET A 16 11.61 -5.80 6.85
C MET A 16 11.99 -7.18 7.40
N GLU A 17 12.69 -8.01 6.62
CA GLU A 17 13.02 -9.38 7.03
C GLU A 17 14.19 -9.49 7.98
N GLN A 18 15.17 -8.58 7.90
CA GLN A 18 16.42 -8.69 8.66
C GLN A 18 16.55 -7.57 9.69
N ARG A 19 16.63 -6.31 9.24
CA ARG A 19 17.03 -5.21 10.10
C ARG A 19 15.99 -4.85 11.15
N PHE A 20 14.72 -4.83 10.77
CA PHE A 20 13.62 -4.38 11.61
C PHE A 20 12.60 -5.48 11.90
N SER A 21 12.93 -6.74 11.66
CA SER A 21 12.03 -7.90 11.71
C SER A 21 11.13 -7.94 12.95
N GLU A 22 11.70 -7.62 14.12
CA GLU A 22 11.00 -7.69 15.42
C GLU A 22 10.22 -6.40 15.76
N ARG A 23 10.34 -5.35 14.97
CA ARG A 23 9.57 -4.11 15.21
C ARG A 23 8.15 -4.25 14.68
N VAL A 24 7.22 -3.55 15.33
CA VAL A 24 5.84 -3.46 14.84
C VAL A 24 5.81 -2.57 13.59
N ALA A 25 5.41 -3.15 12.47
CA ALA A 25 5.27 -2.47 11.19
C ALA A 25 3.92 -1.75 11.08
N LEU A 26 2.85 -2.47 11.39
CA LEU A 26 1.48 -2.00 11.15
C LEU A 26 0.60 -2.27 12.37
N ARG A 27 -0.37 -1.37 12.62
CA ARG A 27 -1.47 -1.59 13.56
C ARG A 27 -2.79 -1.26 12.91
N PHE A 28 -3.82 -2.03 13.27
CA PHE A 28 -5.19 -1.86 12.82
C PHE A 28 -6.13 -1.96 14.01
N TYR A 29 -7.14 -1.12 14.02
CA TYR A 29 -8.20 -1.17 15.02
C TYR A 29 -9.42 -1.91 14.45
N ASP A 30 -9.90 -2.90 15.19
CA ASP A 30 -11.17 -3.56 14.93
C ASP A 30 -12.25 -2.94 15.82
N LYS A 31 -13.24 -2.32 15.18
CA LYS A 31 -14.34 -1.65 15.88
C LYS A 31 -15.33 -2.63 16.53
N GLU A 32 -15.41 -3.87 16.03
CA GLU A 32 -16.37 -4.88 16.52
C GLU A 32 -15.87 -5.54 17.79
N THR A 33 -14.58 -5.84 17.84
CA THR A 33 -13.95 -6.46 19.01
C THR A 33 -13.33 -5.44 19.97
N ASP A 34 -13.21 -4.17 19.58
CA ASP A 34 -12.50 -3.11 20.30
C ASP A 34 -11.00 -3.43 20.52
N GLU A 35 -10.42 -4.25 19.64
CA GLU A 35 -9.04 -4.71 19.74
C GLU A 35 -8.11 -4.01 18.74
N VAL A 36 -6.83 -3.98 19.06
CA VAL A 36 -5.76 -3.54 18.15
C VAL A 36 -4.91 -4.72 17.76
N THR A 37 -4.89 -5.03 16.48
CA THR A 37 -3.94 -5.99 15.93
C THR A 37 -2.65 -5.31 15.57
N ALA A 38 -1.52 -5.82 16.09
CA ALA A 38 -0.18 -5.38 15.76
C ALA A 38 0.53 -6.45 14.92
N VAL A 39 1.10 -6.03 13.80
CA VAL A 39 1.84 -6.91 12.86
C VAL A 39 3.30 -6.51 12.86
N HIS A 40 4.20 -7.45 13.13
CA HIS A 40 5.65 -7.23 13.06
C HIS A 40 6.15 -7.26 11.61
N TYR A 41 7.28 -6.60 11.36
CA TYR A 41 7.86 -6.57 10.01
C TYR A 41 8.14 -7.97 9.44
N LYS A 42 8.59 -8.93 10.25
CA LYS A 42 8.79 -10.33 9.83
C LYS A 42 7.50 -11.00 9.33
N ASP A 43 6.39 -10.77 10.02
CA ASP A 43 5.09 -11.34 9.65
C ASP A 43 4.52 -10.65 8.42
N TYR A 44 4.68 -9.33 8.34
CA TYR A 44 4.31 -8.55 7.17
C TYR A 44 5.09 -8.99 5.93
N ALA A 45 6.42 -9.15 6.03
CA ALA A 45 7.26 -9.63 4.93
C ALA A 45 6.91 -11.06 4.50
N ARG A 46 6.56 -11.95 5.47
CA ARG A 46 6.08 -13.30 5.15
C ARG A 46 4.79 -13.25 4.33
N ASP A 47 3.84 -12.39 4.69
CA ASP A 47 2.58 -12.27 3.95
C ASP A 47 2.79 -11.59 2.59
N ILE A 48 3.76 -10.67 2.45
CA ILE A 48 4.20 -10.15 1.14
C ILE A 48 4.72 -11.30 0.26
N ARG A 49 5.53 -12.23 0.79
CA ARG A 49 6.00 -13.40 0.04
C ARG A 49 4.85 -14.32 -0.39
N ARG A 50 3.80 -14.48 0.43
CA ARG A 50 2.57 -15.18 0.04
C ARG A 50 1.85 -14.48 -1.10
N ALA A 51 1.76 -13.14 -1.04
CA ALA A 51 1.15 -12.35 -2.10
C ALA A 51 1.94 -12.47 -3.42
N VAL A 52 3.28 -12.50 -3.38
CA VAL A 52 4.11 -12.78 -4.57
C VAL A 52 3.75 -14.14 -5.15
N SER A 53 3.71 -15.20 -4.33
CA SER A 53 3.31 -16.55 -4.76
C SER A 53 1.91 -16.57 -5.38
N TYR A 54 0.96 -15.91 -4.74
CA TYR A 54 -0.42 -15.77 -5.22
C TYR A 54 -0.48 -15.14 -6.60
N PHE A 55 0.14 -13.98 -6.79
CA PHE A 55 0.10 -13.27 -8.07
C PHE A 55 0.80 -14.02 -9.19
N GLN A 56 1.96 -14.62 -8.93
CA GLN A 56 2.68 -15.41 -9.92
C GLN A 56 1.91 -16.68 -10.33
N SER A 57 1.15 -17.28 -9.41
CA SER A 57 0.36 -18.48 -9.67
C SER A 57 -0.97 -18.21 -10.37
N THR A 58 -1.58 -17.04 -10.14
CA THR A 58 -2.95 -16.75 -10.61
C THR A 58 -3.00 -15.80 -11.81
N ILE A 59 -1.92 -15.10 -12.11
CA ILE A 59 -1.84 -14.15 -13.22
C ILE A 59 -0.70 -14.61 -14.16
N PRO A 60 -1.01 -15.31 -15.26
CA PRO A 60 0.00 -15.73 -16.24
C PRO A 60 0.79 -14.52 -16.74
N ASP A 61 2.11 -14.68 -16.92
CA ASP A 61 3.00 -13.64 -17.46
C ASP A 61 2.78 -12.26 -16.81
N ILE A 62 2.76 -12.24 -15.48
CA ILE A 62 2.39 -11.05 -14.68
C ILE A 62 3.24 -9.81 -14.97
N LYS A 63 4.47 -9.97 -15.48
CA LYS A 63 5.38 -8.83 -15.70
C LYS A 63 4.75 -7.75 -16.56
N GLY A 64 4.65 -6.54 -15.99
CA GLY A 64 4.05 -5.37 -16.65
C GLY A 64 2.53 -5.38 -16.73
N LYS A 65 1.83 -6.43 -16.29
CA LYS A 65 0.36 -6.44 -16.21
C LYS A 65 -0.12 -5.54 -15.10
N LYS A 66 -1.18 -4.81 -15.39
CA LYS A 66 -1.78 -3.84 -14.46
C LYS A 66 -2.76 -4.55 -13.54
N ILE A 67 -2.55 -4.39 -12.24
CA ILE A 67 -3.38 -4.98 -11.19
C ILE A 67 -3.89 -3.86 -10.31
N CYS A 68 -5.21 -3.74 -10.25
CA CYS A 68 -5.89 -2.66 -9.53
C CYS A 68 -6.14 -3.02 -8.07
N LEU A 69 -5.86 -2.08 -7.16
CA LEU A 69 -6.38 -2.07 -5.80
C LEU A 69 -7.56 -1.08 -5.74
N LEU A 70 -8.74 -1.60 -5.45
CA LEU A 70 -9.98 -0.86 -5.28
C LEU A 70 -10.59 -1.20 -3.93
N ASN A 71 -10.04 -0.64 -2.86
CA ASN A 71 -10.45 -0.97 -1.49
C ASN A 71 -10.15 0.17 -0.52
N LYS A 72 -10.79 0.13 0.66
CA LYS A 72 -10.39 0.99 1.79
C LYS A 72 -9.03 0.57 2.32
N ASN A 73 -8.45 1.42 3.16
CA ASN A 73 -7.22 1.10 3.87
C ASN A 73 -7.44 -0.14 4.74
N CYS A 74 -6.61 -1.16 4.57
CA CYS A 74 -6.61 -2.39 5.37
C CYS A 74 -5.22 -3.04 5.32
N TYR A 75 -5.03 -4.09 6.10
CA TYR A 75 -3.78 -4.86 6.09
C TYR A 75 -3.49 -5.46 4.72
N GLU A 76 -4.49 -6.06 4.12
CA GLU A 76 -4.40 -6.70 2.81
C GLU A 76 -4.00 -5.70 1.71
N TYR A 77 -4.44 -4.44 1.82
CA TYR A 77 -4.03 -3.37 0.90
C TYR A 77 -2.51 -3.17 0.97
N ALA A 78 -1.96 -3.10 2.18
CA ALA A 78 -0.52 -2.95 2.39
C ALA A 78 0.26 -4.17 1.87
N VAL A 79 -0.19 -5.39 2.14
CA VAL A 79 0.44 -6.64 1.67
C VAL A 79 0.42 -6.72 0.14
N ASN A 80 -0.75 -6.52 -0.48
CA ASN A 80 -0.92 -6.62 -1.93
C ASN A 80 -0.12 -5.55 -2.67
N THR A 81 0.07 -4.36 -2.07
CA THR A 81 0.94 -3.31 -2.62
C THR A 81 2.33 -3.85 -2.96
N PHE A 82 3.01 -4.45 -1.99
CA PHE A 82 4.35 -5.00 -2.20
C PHE A 82 4.33 -6.29 -3.01
N GLY A 83 3.32 -7.14 -2.79
CA GLY A 83 3.17 -8.41 -3.49
C GLY A 83 3.03 -8.24 -5.01
N ILE A 84 2.20 -7.31 -5.48
CA ILE A 84 2.01 -6.99 -6.90
C ILE A 84 3.33 -6.52 -7.53
N ILE A 85 3.99 -5.56 -6.88
CA ILE A 85 5.22 -4.97 -7.40
C ILE A 85 6.33 -6.02 -7.48
N LEU A 86 6.55 -6.77 -6.41
CA LEU A 86 7.62 -7.78 -6.35
C LEU A 86 7.36 -8.98 -7.27
N ALA A 87 6.10 -9.31 -7.55
CA ALA A 87 5.74 -10.30 -8.55
C ALA A 87 5.99 -9.82 -9.99
N GLY A 88 6.27 -8.53 -10.20
CA GLY A 88 6.53 -7.90 -11.50
C GLY A 88 5.32 -7.21 -12.13
N GLY A 89 4.20 -7.12 -11.42
CA GLY A 89 3.00 -6.41 -11.87
C GLY A 89 3.14 -4.89 -11.70
N VAL A 90 2.30 -4.16 -12.43
CA VAL A 90 2.12 -2.71 -12.27
C VAL A 90 0.95 -2.49 -11.30
N LEU A 91 1.24 -1.88 -10.18
CA LEU A 91 0.23 -1.53 -9.19
C LEU A 91 -0.60 -0.34 -9.67
N VAL A 92 -1.92 -0.49 -9.71
CA VAL A 92 -2.84 0.60 -10.04
C VAL A 92 -3.69 0.93 -8.83
N LEU A 93 -3.63 2.18 -8.38
CA LEU A 93 -4.37 2.66 -7.21
C LEU A 93 -5.64 3.38 -7.67
N LEU A 94 -6.80 2.82 -7.31
CA LEU A 94 -8.11 3.37 -7.68
C LEU A 94 -8.84 3.93 -6.46
N ASN A 95 -9.58 5.02 -6.69
CA ASN A 95 -10.42 5.62 -5.67
C ASN A 95 -11.80 4.94 -5.64
N GLN A 96 -12.08 4.26 -4.54
CA GLN A 96 -13.34 3.56 -4.31
C GLN A 96 -14.58 4.46 -4.18
N HIS A 97 -14.37 5.76 -3.96
CA HIS A 97 -15.47 6.73 -3.80
C HIS A 97 -15.90 7.38 -5.12
N LYS A 98 -15.34 6.97 -6.24
CA LYS A 98 -15.71 7.47 -7.55
C LYS A 98 -17.05 6.90 -8.02
N SER A 99 -17.75 7.69 -8.83
CA SER A 99 -18.90 7.21 -9.59
C SER A 99 -18.52 6.11 -10.57
N TRP A 100 -19.49 5.32 -11.02
CA TRP A 100 -19.24 4.30 -12.02
C TRP A 100 -18.69 4.88 -13.34
N ASP A 101 -19.20 6.03 -13.76
CA ASP A 101 -18.72 6.70 -14.99
C ASP A 101 -17.23 7.05 -14.91
N GLU A 102 -16.77 7.53 -13.76
CA GLU A 102 -15.35 7.84 -13.54
C GLU A 102 -14.51 6.58 -13.42
N LEU A 103 -14.97 5.60 -12.63
CA LEU A 103 -14.26 4.35 -12.39
C LEU A 103 -14.16 3.52 -13.68
N SER A 104 -15.25 3.37 -14.43
CA SER A 104 -15.26 2.63 -15.69
C SER A 104 -14.36 3.27 -16.74
N TYR A 105 -14.29 4.61 -16.79
CA TYR A 105 -13.36 5.33 -17.66
C TYR A 105 -11.90 5.01 -17.29
N GLU A 106 -11.55 5.03 -16.01
CA GLU A 106 -10.20 4.70 -15.55
C GLU A 106 -9.84 3.24 -15.82
N LEU A 107 -10.76 2.31 -15.55
CA LEU A 107 -10.60 0.89 -15.83
C LEU A 107 -10.43 0.61 -17.32
N GLY A 108 -11.17 1.34 -18.18
CA GLY A 108 -11.03 1.26 -19.63
C GLY A 108 -9.66 1.74 -20.14
N LEU A 109 -9.05 2.73 -19.49
CA LEU A 109 -7.68 3.18 -19.81
C LEU A 109 -6.62 2.19 -19.32
N VAL A 110 -6.88 1.55 -18.19
CA VAL A 110 -5.92 0.64 -17.53
C VAL A 110 -5.92 -0.72 -18.21
N GLU A 111 -7.08 -1.27 -18.60
CA GLU A 111 -7.24 -2.65 -19.07
C GLU A 111 -6.61 -3.64 -18.07
N PRO A 112 -7.16 -3.77 -16.85
CA PRO A 112 -6.54 -4.51 -15.78
C PRO A 112 -6.56 -6.03 -16.02
N ALA A 113 -5.49 -6.71 -15.59
CA ALA A 113 -5.43 -8.17 -15.54
C ALA A 113 -6.15 -8.74 -14.32
N ALA A 114 -6.25 -7.96 -13.24
CA ALA A 114 -7.02 -8.28 -12.04
C ALA A 114 -7.42 -6.99 -11.29
N ILE A 115 -8.51 -7.07 -10.56
CA ILE A 115 -8.98 -6.01 -9.65
C ILE A 115 -9.19 -6.66 -8.28
N LEU A 116 -8.45 -6.22 -7.29
CA LEU A 116 -8.59 -6.67 -5.91
C LEU A 116 -9.55 -5.75 -5.16
N THR A 117 -10.58 -6.34 -4.57
CA THR A 117 -11.61 -5.65 -3.80
C THR A 117 -12.32 -6.62 -2.85
N ASP A 118 -12.77 -6.14 -1.69
CA ASP A 118 -13.62 -6.93 -0.79
C ASP A 118 -15.11 -6.80 -1.14
N GLY A 119 -15.43 -6.01 -2.16
CA GLY A 119 -16.81 -5.78 -2.57
C GLY A 119 -17.63 -5.00 -1.55
N ASP A 120 -16.98 -4.27 -0.64
CA ASP A 120 -17.66 -3.34 0.26
C ASP A 120 -18.47 -2.32 -0.55
N ASP A 121 -19.58 -1.86 0.02
CA ASP A 121 -20.61 -1.06 -0.63
C ASP A 121 -20.10 0.33 -1.07
N TYR A 122 -19.50 0.40 -2.24
CA TYR A 122 -19.07 1.64 -2.87
C TYR A 122 -20.10 2.21 -3.87
N GLY A 123 -21.31 1.64 -3.90
CA GLY A 123 -22.37 2.05 -4.84
C GLY A 123 -22.09 1.67 -6.32
N THR A 124 -20.96 1.01 -6.60
CA THR A 124 -20.56 0.59 -7.96
C THR A 124 -20.38 -0.93 -8.09
N LYS A 125 -20.71 -1.67 -7.03
CA LYS A 125 -20.46 -3.12 -6.93
C LYS A 125 -21.10 -3.90 -8.06
N GLU A 126 -22.40 -3.70 -8.28
CA GLU A 126 -23.14 -4.44 -9.31
C GLU A 126 -22.59 -4.21 -10.72
N GLN A 127 -22.27 -2.96 -11.05
CA GLN A 127 -21.69 -2.59 -12.33
C GLN A 127 -20.28 -3.18 -12.49
N LEU A 128 -19.47 -3.15 -11.41
CA LEU A 128 -18.13 -3.72 -11.39
C LEU A 128 -18.18 -5.24 -11.60
N GLU A 129 -19.06 -5.94 -10.91
CA GLU A 129 -19.28 -7.39 -11.04
C GLU A 129 -19.75 -7.74 -12.46
N ALA A 130 -20.69 -6.98 -13.01
CA ALA A 130 -21.20 -7.20 -14.36
C ALA A 130 -20.14 -7.01 -15.45
N ALA A 131 -19.27 -6.00 -15.31
CA ALA A 131 -18.28 -5.65 -16.32
C ALA A 131 -16.95 -6.41 -16.17
N TYR A 132 -16.52 -6.71 -14.93
CA TYR A 132 -15.18 -7.22 -14.61
C TYR A 132 -15.19 -8.46 -13.72
N GLY A 133 -16.33 -9.12 -13.47
CA GLY A 133 -16.48 -10.23 -12.53
C GLY A 133 -15.46 -11.35 -12.69
N SER A 134 -15.05 -11.66 -13.93
CA SER A 134 -14.06 -12.71 -14.21
C SER A 134 -12.64 -12.42 -13.70
N ILE A 135 -12.32 -11.14 -13.51
CA ILE A 135 -11.00 -10.69 -13.03
C ILE A 135 -11.03 -10.07 -11.63
N LEU A 136 -12.19 -10.06 -10.97
CA LEU A 136 -12.27 -9.67 -9.56
C LEU A 136 -11.60 -10.71 -8.69
N ARG A 137 -10.89 -10.26 -7.69
CA ARG A 137 -10.15 -11.08 -6.71
C ARG A 137 -10.35 -10.54 -5.30
N PRO A 138 -10.46 -11.42 -4.29
CA PRO A 138 -10.53 -10.99 -2.89
C PRO A 138 -9.19 -10.40 -2.44
N MET A 139 -9.24 -9.44 -1.53
CA MET A 139 -8.04 -8.81 -0.99
C MET A 139 -7.16 -9.78 -0.20
N ASP A 140 -7.75 -10.76 0.46
CA ASP A 140 -7.09 -11.77 1.30
C ASP A 140 -6.64 -13.03 0.55
N GLY A 141 -6.81 -13.09 -0.77
CA GLY A 141 -6.53 -14.26 -1.61
C GLY A 141 -5.12 -14.85 -1.44
N PHE A 142 -4.15 -14.01 -1.05
CA PHE A 142 -2.78 -14.46 -0.78
C PHE A 142 -2.66 -15.41 0.43
N ARG A 143 -3.61 -15.38 1.37
CA ARG A 143 -3.54 -16.18 2.61
C ARG A 143 -3.58 -17.69 2.35
N ALA A 144 -4.11 -18.11 1.20
CA ALA A 144 -4.18 -19.52 0.79
C ALA A 144 -2.85 -20.03 0.18
N TYR A 145 -1.82 -19.20 0.07
CA TYR A 145 -0.57 -19.54 -0.61
C TYR A 145 0.59 -19.62 0.37
N GLU A 146 1.54 -20.53 0.07
CA GLU A 146 2.79 -20.57 0.79
C GLU A 146 3.73 -19.45 0.35
N PRO A 147 4.55 -18.89 1.26
CA PRO A 147 5.51 -17.86 0.90
C PRO A 147 6.52 -18.37 -0.12
N VAL A 148 6.88 -17.58 -1.13
CA VAL A 148 7.99 -17.92 -2.02
C VAL A 148 9.28 -18.06 -1.22
N ALA A 149 10.07 -19.13 -1.49
CA ALA A 149 11.33 -19.36 -0.81
C ALA A 149 12.36 -18.26 -1.15
N GLU A 150 12.44 -17.91 -2.43
CA GLU A 150 13.30 -16.83 -2.92
C GLU A 150 12.46 -15.68 -3.44
N MET A 151 12.75 -14.45 -2.97
CA MET A 151 12.11 -13.26 -3.48
C MET A 151 12.59 -12.98 -4.91
N PRO A 152 11.68 -12.87 -5.89
CA PRO A 152 12.11 -12.60 -7.27
C PRO A 152 12.54 -11.14 -7.46
N ARG A 153 13.47 -10.92 -8.40
CA ARG A 153 13.84 -9.56 -8.87
C ARG A 153 13.18 -9.31 -10.24
N CYS A 154 11.88 -9.07 -10.23
CA CYS A 154 11.09 -8.92 -11.46
C CYS A 154 11.02 -7.49 -11.99
N ILE A 155 11.30 -6.50 -11.14
CA ILE A 155 11.21 -5.08 -11.47
C ILE A 155 12.59 -4.43 -11.56
N GLY A 156 12.81 -3.61 -12.57
CA GLY A 156 13.98 -2.77 -12.73
C GLY A 156 13.67 -1.30 -12.46
N HIS A 157 14.70 -0.51 -12.19
CA HIS A 157 14.56 0.90 -11.78
C HIS A 157 13.72 1.76 -12.74
N ASP A 158 13.75 1.48 -14.04
CA ASP A 158 13.03 2.24 -15.05
C ASP A 158 11.70 1.60 -15.46
N ASP A 159 11.39 0.40 -14.93
CA ASP A 159 10.12 -0.27 -15.17
C ASP A 159 8.98 0.54 -14.52
N LEU A 160 7.82 0.57 -15.18
CA LEU A 160 6.60 1.13 -14.61
C LEU A 160 6.19 0.31 -13.39
N MET A 161 6.15 0.96 -12.23
CA MET A 161 5.85 0.32 -10.95
C MET A 161 4.43 0.63 -10.48
N ILE A 162 4.03 1.90 -10.58
CA ILE A 162 2.75 2.39 -10.05
C ILE A 162 2.07 3.27 -11.08
N LEU A 163 0.75 3.14 -11.16
CA LEU A 163 -0.13 4.03 -11.89
C LEU A 163 -1.20 4.57 -10.92
N MET A 164 -1.31 5.88 -10.86
CA MET A 164 -2.27 6.60 -10.01
C MET A 164 -3.08 7.56 -10.86
N PHE A 165 -4.30 7.88 -10.41
CA PHE A 165 -5.14 8.84 -11.11
C PHE A 165 -5.23 10.16 -10.35
N THR A 166 -5.16 11.25 -11.10
CA THR A 166 -5.39 12.60 -10.57
C THR A 166 -6.64 13.20 -11.22
N SER A 167 -7.33 14.06 -10.47
CA SER A 167 -8.41 14.89 -11.04
C SER A 167 -7.81 15.85 -12.06
N GLY A 168 -8.01 15.57 -13.34
CA GLY A 168 -7.51 16.45 -14.39
C GLY A 168 -8.20 17.81 -14.37
N THR A 169 -7.48 18.88 -14.65
CA THR A 169 -8.03 20.24 -14.83
C THR A 169 -9.05 20.35 -15.97
N THR A 170 -9.12 19.32 -16.82
CA THR A 170 -10.02 19.21 -17.99
C THR A 170 -11.28 18.37 -17.71
N GLY A 171 -11.55 18.02 -16.46
CA GLY A 171 -12.76 17.29 -16.04
C GLY A 171 -12.67 15.76 -16.13
N ARG A 172 -11.64 15.17 -16.73
CA ARG A 172 -11.41 13.72 -16.74
C ARG A 172 -10.10 13.35 -16.05
N SER A 173 -10.10 12.22 -15.35
CA SER A 173 -8.92 11.68 -14.68
C SER A 173 -7.77 11.44 -15.65
N LYS A 174 -6.55 11.72 -15.20
CA LYS A 174 -5.31 11.42 -15.92
C LYS A 174 -4.47 10.45 -15.13
N GLY A 175 -3.96 9.43 -15.81
CA GLY A 175 -3.04 8.46 -15.21
C GLY A 175 -1.63 9.03 -15.09
N VAL A 176 -1.09 9.02 -13.88
CA VAL A 176 0.32 9.34 -13.60
C VAL A 176 1.09 8.04 -13.45
N MET A 177 2.09 7.86 -14.29
CA MET A 177 2.94 6.67 -14.33
C MET A 177 4.24 6.94 -13.56
N LEU A 178 4.55 6.10 -12.58
CA LEU A 178 5.75 6.20 -11.76
C LEU A 178 6.59 4.94 -11.93
N SER A 179 7.83 5.11 -12.37
CA SER A 179 8.83 4.03 -12.30
C SER A 179 9.32 3.86 -10.87
N GLU A 180 10.01 2.75 -10.58
CA GLU A 180 10.66 2.54 -9.29
C GLU A 180 11.61 3.70 -8.97
N ARG A 181 12.43 4.13 -9.91
CA ARG A 181 13.35 5.28 -9.78
C ARG A 181 12.63 6.57 -9.38
N ASN A 182 11.53 6.91 -10.07
CA ASN A 182 10.77 8.12 -9.78
C ASN A 182 10.19 8.06 -8.37
N PHE A 183 9.57 6.94 -8.01
CA PHE A 183 8.94 6.75 -6.71
C PHE A 183 9.97 6.84 -5.56
N PHE A 184 11.09 6.14 -5.68
CA PHE A 184 12.13 6.17 -4.64
C PHE A 184 12.84 7.52 -4.53
N SER A 185 12.86 8.33 -5.59
CA SER A 185 13.34 9.71 -5.50
C SER A 185 12.47 10.58 -4.59
N VAL A 186 11.13 10.42 -4.67
CA VAL A 186 10.19 11.12 -3.78
C VAL A 186 10.26 10.54 -2.37
N MET A 187 10.34 9.21 -2.25
CA MET A 187 10.47 8.53 -0.95
C MET A 187 11.70 9.00 -0.18
N ARG A 188 12.85 9.18 -0.85
CA ARG A 188 14.07 9.70 -0.20
C ARG A 188 13.85 11.07 0.45
N ALA A 189 13.17 11.98 -0.23
CA ALA A 189 12.84 13.29 0.35
C ALA A 189 11.93 13.13 1.58
N HIS A 190 10.96 12.23 1.53
CA HIS A 190 10.07 11.96 2.65
C HIS A 190 10.80 11.33 3.85
N VAL A 191 11.74 10.42 3.60
CA VAL A 191 12.61 9.83 4.64
C VAL A 191 13.46 10.90 5.31
N GLN A 192 14.08 11.81 4.55
CA GLN A 192 14.89 12.91 5.08
C GLN A 192 14.08 13.82 6.01
N ILE A 193 12.83 14.11 5.67
CA ILE A 193 11.92 14.85 6.55
C ILE A 193 11.71 14.09 7.86
N GLY A 194 11.48 12.78 7.79
CA GLY A 194 11.33 11.92 8.95
C GLY A 194 12.58 11.90 9.83
N GLU A 195 13.77 11.72 9.25
CA GLU A 195 15.06 11.76 9.95
C GLU A 195 15.27 13.11 10.65
N HIS A 196 14.97 14.22 9.99
CA HIS A 196 15.06 15.55 10.59
C HIS A 196 14.10 15.72 11.79
N MET A 197 12.89 15.18 11.69
CA MET A 197 11.94 15.17 12.82
C MET A 197 12.46 14.35 14.00
N MET A 198 13.22 13.28 13.76
CA MET A 198 13.82 12.43 14.80
C MET A 198 15.01 13.12 15.46
N GLU A 199 15.90 13.76 14.70
CA GLU A 199 17.01 14.55 15.25
C GLU A 199 16.50 15.63 16.19
N TYR A 200 15.37 16.22 15.90
CA TYR A 200 14.74 17.23 16.76
C TYR A 200 14.27 16.66 18.12
N LYS A 201 14.02 15.34 18.22
CA LYS A 201 13.56 14.67 19.45
C LYS A 201 14.68 14.05 20.30
N HIS A 202 15.92 14.09 19.85
CA HIS A 202 17.12 13.60 20.56
C HIS A 202 17.07 12.16 21.12
N ASP A 203 16.18 11.30 20.58
CA ASP A 203 16.08 9.90 21.02
C ASP A 203 16.21 8.95 19.82
N PRO A 204 17.43 8.41 19.57
CA PRO A 204 17.67 7.51 18.45
C PRO A 204 17.02 6.12 18.63
N GLU A 205 16.55 5.78 19.83
CA GLU A 205 15.84 4.53 20.12
C GLU A 205 14.32 4.67 20.00
N LEU A 206 13.82 5.89 19.84
CA LEU A 206 12.39 6.13 19.71
C LEU A 206 11.85 5.48 18.43
N VAL A 207 11.07 4.43 18.59
CA VAL A 207 10.30 3.85 17.49
C VAL A 207 9.08 4.73 17.25
N VAL A 208 9.14 5.52 16.18
CA VAL A 208 8.03 6.40 15.80
C VAL A 208 6.91 5.58 15.19
N SER A 209 5.68 5.91 15.56
CA SER A 209 4.50 5.45 14.82
C SER A 209 3.71 6.64 14.27
N GLN A 210 3.22 6.48 13.05
CA GLN A 210 2.33 7.46 12.41
C GLN A 210 0.92 6.90 12.35
N TYR A 211 -0.06 7.72 12.71
CA TYR A 211 -1.46 7.43 12.41
C TYR A 211 -1.82 7.98 11.03
N THR A 212 -2.43 7.16 10.18
CA THR A 212 -2.93 7.57 8.88
C THR A 212 -4.40 7.19 8.70
N VAL A 213 -5.20 8.21 8.42
CA VAL A 213 -6.61 8.10 8.03
C VAL A 213 -6.78 8.44 6.54
N LEU A 214 -5.74 9.02 5.94
CA LEU A 214 -5.77 9.39 4.53
C LEU A 214 -5.84 8.13 3.66
N PRO A 215 -6.69 8.12 2.61
CA PRO A 215 -6.80 6.99 1.72
C PRO A 215 -5.48 6.67 1.00
N MET A 216 -5.09 5.39 1.00
CA MET A 216 -3.83 4.95 0.38
C MET A 216 -3.82 5.02 -1.15
N PHE A 217 -4.94 5.30 -1.81
CA PHE A 217 -4.92 5.61 -3.23
C PHE A 217 -4.36 7.02 -3.53
N HIS A 218 -4.07 7.85 -2.52
CA HIS A 218 -3.36 9.12 -2.66
C HIS A 218 -1.89 8.98 -2.31
N LEU A 219 -1.01 9.56 -3.13
CA LEU A 219 0.46 9.46 -2.98
C LEU A 219 0.93 9.84 -1.57
N GLY A 220 0.36 10.87 -0.96
CA GLY A 220 0.77 11.35 0.36
C GLY A 220 0.57 10.33 1.49
N ALA A 221 -0.48 9.50 1.44
CA ALA A 221 -0.66 8.40 2.37
C ALA A 221 0.11 7.15 1.94
N PHE A 222 0.09 6.87 0.64
CA PHE A 222 0.72 5.69 0.06
C PHE A 222 2.23 5.62 0.31
N ILE A 223 2.92 6.74 0.16
CA ILE A 223 4.37 6.81 0.35
C ILE A 223 4.80 6.44 1.77
N CYS A 224 3.91 6.60 2.76
CA CYS A 224 4.20 6.24 4.14
C CYS A 224 4.46 4.74 4.31
N LEU A 225 3.82 3.86 3.53
CA LEU A 225 4.11 2.43 3.56
C LEU A 225 5.59 2.13 3.29
N PHE A 226 6.20 2.85 2.38
CA PHE A 226 7.59 2.64 1.96
C PHE A 226 8.57 3.39 2.86
N SER A 227 8.30 4.65 3.14
CA SER A 227 9.22 5.48 3.94
C SER A 227 9.31 5.01 5.40
N TRP A 228 8.20 4.56 5.98
CA TRP A 228 8.23 4.00 7.34
C TRP A 228 8.89 2.63 7.39
N ALA A 229 8.67 1.79 6.38
CA ALA A 229 9.42 0.53 6.25
C ALA A 229 10.93 0.76 6.04
N HIS A 230 11.30 1.84 5.35
CA HIS A 230 12.71 2.24 5.23
C HIS A 230 13.32 2.64 6.57
N ALA A 231 12.58 3.37 7.40
CA ALA A 231 13.03 3.86 8.69
C ALA A 231 12.85 2.81 9.83
N GLY A 232 12.12 1.73 9.60
CA GLY A 232 11.74 0.75 10.63
C GLY A 232 10.73 1.30 11.62
N TRP A 233 9.87 2.22 11.18
CA TRP A 233 8.82 2.85 11.96
C TRP A 233 7.48 2.15 11.79
N GLY A 234 6.53 2.41 12.70
CA GLY A 234 5.20 1.83 12.65
C GLY A 234 4.19 2.71 11.92
N LEU A 235 3.23 2.10 11.24
CA LEU A 235 2.10 2.77 10.64
C LEU A 235 0.79 2.24 11.25
N ASN A 236 0.03 3.12 11.90
CA ASN A 236 -1.28 2.83 12.46
C ASN A 236 -2.33 3.23 11.41
N ILE A 237 -2.99 2.24 10.81
CA ILE A 237 -3.84 2.41 9.63
C ILE A 237 -5.29 2.46 10.06
N SER A 238 -5.98 3.54 9.72
CA SER A 238 -7.42 3.65 9.84
C SER A 238 -8.11 3.21 8.54
N GLY A 239 -9.12 2.36 8.68
CA GLY A 239 -10.01 1.98 7.59
C GLY A 239 -11.24 2.89 7.47
N ASP A 240 -11.55 3.67 8.51
CA ASP A 240 -12.76 4.49 8.58
C ASP A 240 -12.58 5.72 9.48
N ILE A 241 -12.59 6.91 8.90
CA ILE A 241 -12.43 8.18 9.62
C ILE A 241 -13.46 8.38 10.76
N ARG A 242 -14.61 7.73 10.69
CA ARG A 242 -15.63 7.81 11.74
C ARG A 242 -15.17 7.22 13.07
N ASN A 243 -14.16 6.35 13.05
CA ASN A 243 -13.56 5.75 14.22
C ASN A 243 -12.39 6.56 14.79
N PHE A 244 -12.03 7.69 14.19
CA PHE A 244 -10.84 8.50 14.47
C PHE A 244 -10.53 8.66 15.97
N TYR A 245 -11.50 9.16 16.75
CA TYR A 245 -11.27 9.42 18.18
C TYR A 245 -10.95 8.15 18.99
N LYS A 246 -11.58 7.05 18.63
CA LYS A 246 -11.36 5.76 19.28
C LYS A 246 -10.01 5.17 18.88
N GLU A 247 -9.70 5.23 17.59
CA GLU A 247 -8.45 4.72 17.04
C GLU A 247 -7.21 5.44 17.61
N ILE A 248 -7.23 6.78 17.71
CA ILE A 248 -6.08 7.52 18.28
C ILE A 248 -5.88 7.25 19.78
N GLN A 249 -6.94 6.90 20.50
CA GLN A 249 -6.82 6.49 21.91
C GLN A 249 -6.26 5.08 22.03
N ARG A 250 -6.63 4.15 21.13
CA ARG A 250 -6.20 2.76 21.12
C ARG A 250 -4.82 2.56 20.47
N MET A 251 -4.49 3.40 19.50
CA MET A 251 -3.25 3.38 18.74
C MET A 251 -2.53 4.73 18.85
N PRO A 252 -2.03 5.11 20.04
CA PRO A 252 -1.33 6.38 20.22
C PRO A 252 -0.13 6.47 19.25
N SER A 253 0.00 7.62 18.60
CA SER A 253 1.00 7.86 17.57
C SER A 253 1.75 9.16 17.83
N GLN A 254 3.04 9.19 17.47
CA GLN A 254 3.87 10.39 17.59
C GLN A 254 3.68 11.35 16.42
N VAL A 255 3.24 10.82 15.28
CA VAL A 255 3.02 11.59 14.05
C VAL A 255 1.62 11.32 13.51
N MET A 256 0.98 12.35 13.00
CA MET A 256 -0.28 12.24 12.29
C MET A 256 -0.21 13.06 11.00
N ALA A 257 -0.47 12.42 9.87
CA ALA A 257 -0.67 13.10 8.60
C ALA A 257 -2.16 13.43 8.43
N VAL A 258 -2.47 14.71 8.34
CA VAL A 258 -3.83 15.21 8.12
C VAL A 258 -3.85 16.16 6.94
N VAL A 259 -4.99 16.22 6.27
CA VAL A 259 -5.30 17.29 5.33
C VAL A 259 -6.33 18.20 5.99
N PRO A 260 -6.36 19.51 5.68
CA PRO A 260 -7.43 20.34 6.12
C PRO A 260 -8.75 19.74 5.64
N VAL A 261 -9.55 19.24 6.58
CA VAL A 261 -10.93 18.87 6.28
C VAL A 261 -11.69 20.18 6.24
N ILE A 262 -12.15 20.49 5.08
CA ILE A 262 -12.95 21.69 4.83
C ILE A 262 -14.32 21.53 5.47
#